data_b265d57ee982c91b8830b97c2675b0c0
#
_entry.id   b265d57ee982c91b8830b97c2675b0c0
#
_cell.length_a   1.000
_cell.length_b   1.000
_cell.length_c   1.000
_cell.angle_alpha   90.00
_cell.angle_beta   90.00
_cell.angle_gamma   90.00
#
_symmetry.space_group_name_H-M   'P 1'
#
loop_
_entity.id
_entity.type
_entity.pdbx_description
1 polymer ?
#
loop_
_entity_poly.entity_id
_entity_poly.type
_entity_poly.pdbx_seq_one_letter_code
_entity_poly.pdbx_strand_id
1 'polypeptide(L)'
;MTKIRIKNFGPIKQGCPDDDGWIDIKKVSVFIGNQGSGKSCVAKLISTFTWIEKALVRGDYAISDFSAVKFRKTYCGYHRIANYFFNNAHSDAAEIEYEGEAYSMKYQKGDFQISEKQSRKYFLPQIMYVPAERNFISIIKEAKSFKSLPDSLLEYITEFNNAKDEIKDGLSLPINDAEIKYDKQHDVINVTGSDYQVELSEASSGFQSLVPLYLVSYYLANAVRRQVENPQKMSHNESQRFNDAVKSIWADTTLTDEQRRIALSAVSSQFNKTAFINIVEEPEQNLFPVSQRNMLYSLLEFNNYSAENKLVIT
;
A
#
# COMPACT_ATOMS: atom_id res chain seq x y z
N MET A 1 -2.51 18.03 9.08
CA MET A 1 -1.34 17.68 8.22
C MET A 1 -0.75 16.40 8.78
N THR A 2 -0.54 15.41 7.95
CA THR A 2 -0.04 14.09 8.40
C THR A 2 1.47 14.11 8.48
N LYS A 3 2.08 13.63 9.57
CA LYS A 3 3.53 13.56 9.74
C LYS A 3 3.95 12.37 10.61
N ILE A 4 5.19 11.96 10.48
CA ILE A 4 5.77 10.83 11.21
C ILE A 4 7.14 11.21 11.76
N ARG A 5 7.47 10.71 12.95
CA ARG A 5 8.79 10.84 13.58
C ARG A 5 9.29 9.46 13.98
N ILE A 6 10.53 9.13 13.64
CA ILE A 6 11.10 7.80 13.85
C ILE A 6 12.49 7.96 14.45
N LYS A 7 12.74 7.30 15.59
CA LYS A 7 14.05 7.25 16.24
C LYS A 7 14.37 5.81 16.64
N ASN A 8 15.63 5.41 16.48
CA ASN A 8 16.14 4.09 16.88
C ASN A 8 15.33 2.90 16.33
N PHE A 9 14.91 2.97 15.07
CA PHE A 9 14.13 1.92 14.43
C PHE A 9 14.86 1.39 13.18
N GLY A 10 15.30 0.15 13.23
CA GLY A 10 16.11 -0.44 12.17
C GLY A 10 17.34 0.43 11.84
N PRO A 11 17.53 0.82 10.58
CA PRO A 11 18.66 1.68 10.19
C PRO A 11 18.49 3.15 10.60
N ILE A 12 17.29 3.58 11.00
CA ILE A 12 17.01 4.98 11.32
C ILE A 12 17.43 5.26 12.77
N LYS A 13 18.45 6.13 12.94
CA LYS A 13 18.91 6.58 14.27
C LYS A 13 18.12 7.77 14.78
N GLN A 14 17.94 8.77 13.93
CA GLN A 14 17.18 9.99 14.18
C GLN A 14 16.35 10.29 12.93
N GLY A 15 15.20 10.91 13.11
CA GLY A 15 14.37 11.36 11.99
C GLY A 15 15.01 12.48 11.18
N CYS A 16 14.22 13.25 10.47
CA CYS A 16 14.70 14.39 9.69
C CYS A 16 15.36 15.44 10.59
N PRO A 17 16.63 15.83 10.35
CA PRO A 17 17.33 16.77 11.24
C PRO A 17 16.67 18.15 11.32
N ASP A 18 15.99 18.57 10.27
CA ASP A 18 15.54 19.96 10.08
C ASP A 18 14.23 20.29 10.83
N ASP A 19 13.47 19.28 11.31
CA ASP A 19 12.16 19.47 11.97
C ASP A 19 12.01 18.57 13.21
N ASP A 20 12.94 18.64 14.15
CA ASP A 20 12.95 17.81 15.37
C ASP A 20 12.67 16.31 15.11
N GLY A 21 13.09 15.83 13.96
CA GLY A 21 12.90 14.45 13.51
C GLY A 21 11.58 14.18 12.80
N TRP A 22 10.69 15.17 12.66
CA TRP A 22 9.44 15.01 11.95
C TRP A 22 9.60 15.00 10.43
N ILE A 23 8.82 14.19 9.78
CA ILE A 23 8.72 14.06 8.33
C ILE A 23 7.27 14.29 7.94
N ASP A 24 7.02 15.34 7.18
CA ASP A 24 5.70 15.65 6.63
C ASP A 24 5.32 14.67 5.51
N ILE A 25 4.11 14.14 5.58
CA ILE A 25 3.53 13.32 4.51
C ILE A 25 2.63 14.23 3.66
N LYS A 26 3.20 14.73 2.57
CA LYS A 26 2.55 15.67 1.65
C LYS A 26 1.80 14.93 0.54
N LYS A 27 1.15 15.71 -0.35
CA LYS A 27 0.51 15.15 -1.55
C LYS A 27 1.47 14.29 -2.39
N VAL A 28 2.72 14.72 -2.49
CA VAL A 28 3.83 13.94 -3.03
C VAL A 28 4.99 14.01 -2.03
N SER A 29 5.46 12.85 -1.60
CA SER A 29 6.62 12.70 -0.72
C SER A 29 7.64 11.77 -1.39
N VAL A 30 8.86 12.24 -1.57
CA VAL A 30 9.95 11.48 -2.19
C VAL A 30 11.08 11.33 -1.19
N PHE A 31 11.46 10.11 -0.89
CA PHE A 31 12.57 9.78 0.00
C PHE A 31 13.80 9.38 -0.81
N ILE A 32 14.84 10.19 -0.71
CA ILE A 32 16.12 9.98 -1.41
C ILE A 32 17.21 9.69 -0.39
N GLY A 33 18.11 8.79 -0.69
CA GLY A 33 19.25 8.47 0.17
C GLY A 33 19.91 7.16 -0.22
N ASN A 34 21.04 6.89 0.39
CA ASN A 34 21.83 5.69 0.12
C ASN A 34 21.04 4.41 0.44
N GLN A 35 21.49 3.30 -0.14
CA GLN A 35 20.95 1.98 0.19
C GLN A 35 21.13 1.70 1.69
N GLY A 36 20.11 1.13 2.33
CA GLY A 36 20.13 0.86 3.77
C GLY A 36 19.89 2.08 4.67
N SER A 37 19.59 3.28 4.14
CA SER A 37 19.33 4.49 4.94
C SER A 37 17.95 4.51 5.65
N GLY A 38 17.08 3.56 5.37
CA GLY A 38 15.76 3.45 6.02
C GLY A 38 14.58 3.98 5.22
N LYS A 39 14.75 4.33 3.93
CA LYS A 39 13.64 4.81 3.06
C LYS A 39 12.44 3.88 3.09
N SER A 40 12.65 2.59 2.80
CA SER A 40 11.60 1.57 2.86
C SER A 40 10.99 1.41 4.25
N CYS A 41 11.76 1.62 5.33
CA CYS A 41 11.22 1.59 6.69
C CYS A 41 10.19 2.71 6.92
N VAL A 42 10.51 3.93 6.44
CA VAL A 42 9.58 5.07 6.51
C VAL A 42 8.30 4.77 5.73
N ALA A 43 8.42 4.30 4.49
CA ALA A 43 7.27 3.93 3.64
C ALA A 43 6.38 2.86 4.30
N LYS A 44 6.98 1.80 4.82
CA LYS A 44 6.29 0.71 5.52
C LYS A 44 5.57 1.19 6.77
N LEU A 45 6.18 2.06 7.55
CA LEU A 45 5.53 2.67 8.72
C LEU A 45 4.40 3.61 8.31
N ILE A 46 4.56 4.43 7.27
CA ILE A 46 3.49 5.27 6.73
C ILE A 46 2.30 4.39 6.33
N SER A 47 2.52 3.31 5.59
CA SER A 47 1.49 2.34 5.22
C SER A 47 0.77 1.78 6.45
N THR A 48 1.55 1.33 7.44
CA THR A 48 1.01 0.74 8.67
C THR A 48 0.14 1.73 9.46
N PHE A 49 0.64 2.93 9.73
CA PHE A 49 -0.09 3.92 10.51
C PHE A 49 -1.34 4.45 9.80
N THR A 50 -1.23 4.70 8.49
CA THR A 50 -2.39 5.12 7.69
C THR A 50 -3.47 4.03 7.67
N TRP A 51 -3.07 2.76 7.62
CA TRP A 51 -4.01 1.65 7.70
C TRP A 51 -4.68 1.57 9.08
N ILE A 52 -3.91 1.72 10.19
CA ILE A 52 -4.47 1.72 11.55
C ILE A 52 -5.46 2.88 11.71
N GLU A 53 -5.09 4.08 11.27
CA GLU A 53 -5.96 5.26 11.33
C GLU A 53 -7.28 5.03 10.58
N LYS A 54 -7.19 4.51 9.34
CA LYS A 54 -8.35 4.12 8.54
C LYS A 54 -9.25 3.11 9.26
N ALA A 55 -8.66 2.07 9.84
CA ALA A 55 -9.40 1.01 10.53
C ALA A 55 -10.15 1.53 11.77
N LEU A 56 -9.53 2.46 12.52
CA LEU A 56 -10.16 3.12 13.68
C LEU A 56 -11.30 4.05 13.25
N VAL A 57 -11.09 4.91 12.24
CA VAL A 57 -12.12 5.83 11.74
C VAL A 57 -13.34 5.06 11.22
N ARG A 58 -13.14 3.91 10.61
CA ARG A 58 -14.23 3.06 10.12
C ARG A 58 -14.95 2.29 11.23
N GLY A 59 -14.38 2.22 12.43
CA GLY A 59 -14.89 1.39 13.51
C GLY A 59 -14.69 -0.11 13.27
N ASP A 60 -13.79 -0.51 12.34
CA ASP A 60 -13.42 -1.91 12.13
C ASP A 60 -12.70 -2.47 13.37
N TYR A 61 -12.02 -1.61 14.13
CA TYR A 61 -11.31 -1.90 15.36
C TYR A 61 -11.54 -0.82 16.42
N ALA A 62 -11.52 -1.20 17.68
CA ALA A 62 -11.45 -0.27 18.80
C ALA A 62 -9.98 0.04 19.16
N ILE A 63 -9.71 1.16 19.83
CA ILE A 63 -8.35 1.52 20.30
C ILE A 63 -7.76 0.39 21.15
N SER A 64 -8.60 -0.27 22.00
CA SER A 64 -8.20 -1.39 22.85
C SER A 64 -7.66 -2.61 22.08
N ASP A 65 -7.96 -2.74 20.78
CA ASP A 65 -7.50 -3.85 19.97
C ASP A 65 -6.03 -3.70 19.53
N PHE A 66 -5.47 -2.50 19.71
CA PHE A 66 -4.10 -2.17 19.35
C PHE A 66 -3.18 -2.18 20.58
N SER A 67 -2.55 -3.30 20.86
CA SER A 67 -1.48 -3.37 21.88
C SER A 67 -0.10 -3.21 21.23
N ALA A 68 0.91 -2.84 22.04
CA ALA A 68 2.30 -2.75 21.57
C ALA A 68 2.81 -4.08 20.96
N VAL A 69 2.37 -5.23 21.48
CA VAL A 69 2.72 -6.55 20.97
C VAL A 69 2.09 -6.78 19.60
N LYS A 70 0.81 -6.46 19.42
CA LYS A 70 0.12 -6.56 18.13
C LYS A 70 0.72 -5.59 17.11
N PHE A 71 1.01 -4.35 17.53
CA PHE A 71 1.66 -3.36 16.67
C PHE A 71 2.97 -3.90 16.09
N ARG A 72 3.84 -4.44 16.95
CA ARG A 72 5.12 -5.01 16.48
C ARG A 72 4.94 -6.27 15.65
N LYS A 73 4.25 -7.28 16.19
CA LYS A 73 4.22 -8.62 15.59
C LYS A 73 3.29 -8.73 14.40
N THR A 74 2.11 -8.11 14.47
CA THR A 74 1.09 -8.21 13.43
C THR A 74 1.26 -7.10 12.41
N TYR A 75 1.14 -5.83 12.82
CA TYR A 75 1.10 -4.73 11.85
C TYR A 75 2.46 -4.42 11.24
N CYS A 76 3.53 -4.39 12.03
CA CYS A 76 4.89 -4.28 11.51
C CYS A 76 5.41 -5.59 10.90
N GLY A 77 4.90 -6.75 11.38
CA GLY A 77 5.16 -8.06 10.80
C GLY A 77 4.72 -8.18 9.35
N TYR A 78 3.58 -7.60 9.01
CA TYR A 78 3.04 -7.52 7.66
C TYR A 78 4.06 -7.01 6.62
N HIS A 79 4.86 -6.04 7.00
CA HIS A 79 5.94 -5.49 6.18
C HIS A 79 7.32 -6.07 6.50
N ARG A 80 7.42 -7.13 7.33
CA ARG A 80 8.67 -7.76 7.80
C ARG A 80 9.62 -6.79 8.51
N ILE A 81 9.10 -5.81 9.24
CA ILE A 81 9.89 -4.87 10.07
C ILE A 81 9.70 -5.09 11.58
N ALA A 82 9.10 -6.21 11.98
CA ALA A 82 8.86 -6.53 13.39
C ALA A 82 10.13 -6.60 14.26
N ASN A 83 11.27 -6.95 13.69
CA ASN A 83 12.55 -7.06 14.40
C ASN A 83 13.32 -5.73 14.48
N TYR A 84 12.84 -4.66 13.84
CA TYR A 84 13.54 -3.37 13.79
C TYR A 84 13.41 -2.53 15.07
N PHE A 85 12.58 -2.97 16.01
CA PHE A 85 12.40 -2.34 17.32
C PHE A 85 13.58 -2.55 18.27
N PHE A 86 14.36 -3.61 18.05
CA PHE A 86 15.42 -4.01 18.95
C PHE A 86 16.79 -3.58 18.42
N ASN A 87 17.61 -3.01 19.32
CA ASN A 87 19.00 -2.75 19.04
C ASN A 87 19.87 -4.01 19.18
N ASN A 88 21.18 -3.89 18.93
CA ASN A 88 22.13 -5.00 19.05
C ASN A 88 22.21 -5.58 20.48
N ALA A 89 21.79 -4.87 21.49
CA ALA A 89 21.67 -5.33 22.87
C ALA A 89 20.32 -5.94 23.19
N HIS A 90 19.48 -6.23 22.17
CA HIS A 90 18.11 -6.74 22.28
C HIS A 90 17.19 -5.88 23.16
N SER A 91 17.52 -4.61 23.38
CA SER A 91 16.66 -3.67 24.08
C SER A 91 15.76 -2.93 23.09
N ASP A 92 14.49 -2.75 23.46
CA ASP A 92 13.54 -1.96 22.72
C ASP A 92 13.84 -0.47 22.95
N ALA A 93 14.49 0.15 21.98
CA ALA A 93 14.85 1.56 22.00
C ALA A 93 14.08 2.40 20.97
N ALA A 94 13.15 1.77 20.25
CA ALA A 94 12.41 2.42 19.18
C ALA A 94 11.44 3.46 19.74
N GLU A 95 11.44 4.63 19.12
CA GLU A 95 10.45 5.67 19.33
C GLU A 95 9.84 6.05 17.98
N ILE A 96 8.53 5.88 17.84
CA ILE A 96 7.81 6.16 16.61
C ILE A 96 6.57 6.94 16.98
N GLU A 97 6.40 8.10 16.36
CA GLU A 97 5.23 8.96 16.54
C GLU A 97 4.61 9.26 15.18
N TYR A 98 3.30 9.17 15.12
CA TYR A 98 2.50 9.47 13.94
C TYR A 98 1.39 10.45 14.29
N GLU A 99 1.35 11.54 13.58
CA GLU A 99 0.29 12.54 13.64
C GLU A 99 -0.56 12.44 12.39
N GLY A 100 -1.67 11.72 12.48
CA GLY A 100 -2.64 11.59 11.41
C GLY A 100 -3.65 12.72 11.35
N GLU A 101 -4.70 12.54 10.55
CA GLU A 101 -5.81 13.49 10.44
C GLU A 101 -6.83 13.30 11.57
N ALA A 102 -7.13 12.04 11.93
CA ALA A 102 -8.12 11.68 12.95
C ALA A 102 -7.49 11.15 14.24
N TYR A 103 -6.30 10.57 14.17
CA TYR A 103 -5.63 9.99 15.33
C TYR A 103 -4.16 10.41 15.41
N SER A 104 -3.65 10.48 16.65
CA SER A 104 -2.21 10.48 16.94
C SER A 104 -1.83 9.16 17.59
N MET A 105 -0.67 8.62 17.22
CA MET A 105 -0.17 7.32 17.67
C MET A 105 1.28 7.43 18.08
N LYS A 106 1.63 6.82 19.20
CA LYS A 106 2.99 6.84 19.74
C LYS A 106 3.39 5.45 20.22
N TYR A 107 4.51 4.96 19.69
CA TYR A 107 5.19 3.79 20.22
C TYR A 107 6.50 4.22 20.88
N GLN A 108 6.69 3.82 22.12
CA GLN A 108 7.91 4.09 22.87
C GLN A 108 8.14 3.02 23.92
N LYS A 109 9.35 2.40 23.93
CA LYS A 109 9.79 1.43 24.96
C LYS A 109 8.78 0.32 25.27
N GLY A 110 8.18 -0.25 24.22
CA GLY A 110 7.22 -1.36 24.37
C GLY A 110 5.81 -0.94 24.77
N ASP A 111 5.53 0.36 24.85
CA ASP A 111 4.18 0.91 25.00
C ASP A 111 3.67 1.48 23.66
N PHE A 112 2.37 1.34 23.40
CA PHE A 112 1.73 1.87 22.21
C PHE A 112 0.45 2.59 22.58
N GLN A 113 0.45 3.88 22.37
CA GLN A 113 -0.64 4.78 22.74
C GLN A 113 -1.31 5.33 21.47
N ILE A 114 -2.63 5.40 21.50
CA ILE A 114 -3.46 5.98 20.44
C ILE A 114 -4.40 7.00 21.09
N SER A 115 -4.45 8.18 20.52
CA SER A 115 -5.33 9.27 20.95
C SER A 115 -6.13 9.79 19.78
N GLU A 116 -7.44 9.92 19.97
CA GLU A 116 -8.34 10.50 18.97
C GLU A 116 -8.18 12.02 18.93
N LYS A 117 -8.20 12.58 17.73
CA LYS A 117 -8.14 14.02 17.48
C LYS A 117 -9.51 14.53 17.09
N GLN A 118 -9.85 15.73 17.49
CA GLN A 118 -11.05 16.40 17.01
C GLN A 118 -10.87 16.74 15.53
N SER A 119 -11.20 15.80 14.64
CA SER A 119 -11.16 16.00 13.19
C SER A 119 -12.55 16.31 12.67
N ARG A 120 -12.67 17.35 11.82
CA ARG A 120 -13.94 17.71 11.16
C ARG A 120 -14.22 16.89 9.92
N LYS A 121 -13.19 16.31 9.30
CA LYS A 121 -13.31 15.58 8.03
C LYS A 121 -12.13 14.62 7.89
N TYR A 122 -12.41 13.36 7.60
CA TYR A 122 -11.44 12.34 7.27
C TYR A 122 -11.79 11.72 5.92
N PHE A 123 -10.82 11.68 5.01
CA PHE A 123 -11.00 11.03 3.72
C PHE A 123 -10.53 9.59 3.82
N LEU A 124 -11.46 8.65 3.69
CA LEU A 124 -11.14 7.22 3.77
C LEU A 124 -10.26 6.81 2.58
N PRO A 125 -8.99 6.46 2.81
CA PRO A 125 -8.10 6.13 1.70
C PRO A 125 -8.22 4.66 1.27
N GLN A 126 -8.13 4.44 -0.05
CA GLN A 126 -7.55 3.21 -0.57
C GLN A 126 -6.05 3.33 -0.41
N ILE A 127 -5.43 2.38 0.30
CA ILE A 127 -3.98 2.38 0.54
C ILE A 127 -3.41 1.24 -0.29
N MET A 128 -2.35 1.50 -1.04
CA MET A 128 -1.58 0.47 -1.74
C MET A 128 -0.10 0.66 -1.45
N TYR A 129 0.51 -0.37 -0.93
CA TYR A 129 1.95 -0.48 -0.82
C TYR A 129 2.47 -1.36 -1.96
N VAL A 130 3.27 -0.76 -2.83
CA VAL A 130 3.87 -1.43 -3.98
C VAL A 130 5.32 -1.79 -3.62
N PRO A 131 5.62 -3.06 -3.38
CA PRO A 131 6.94 -3.49 -2.96
C PRO A 131 7.97 -3.44 -4.10
N ALA A 132 9.25 -3.40 -3.74
CA ALA A 132 10.35 -3.47 -4.71
C ALA A 132 10.35 -4.83 -5.45
N GLU A 133 9.92 -5.91 -4.80
CA GLU A 133 9.89 -7.27 -5.35
C GLU A 133 8.73 -7.50 -6.35
N ARG A 134 8.03 -6.45 -6.77
CA ARG A 134 6.85 -6.54 -7.66
C ARG A 134 7.08 -7.26 -8.99
N ASN A 135 8.32 -7.23 -9.53
CA ASN A 135 8.67 -7.94 -10.76
C ASN A 135 8.48 -9.46 -10.64
N PHE A 136 8.60 -10.00 -9.43
CA PHE A 136 8.39 -11.41 -9.14
C PHE A 136 6.98 -11.90 -9.53
N ILE A 137 5.99 -11.02 -9.49
CA ILE A 137 4.58 -11.31 -9.84
C ILE A 137 4.43 -11.70 -11.31
N SER A 138 5.23 -11.12 -12.17
CA SER A 138 5.20 -11.38 -13.61
C SER A 138 5.61 -12.82 -13.99
N ILE A 139 6.30 -13.51 -13.08
CA ILE A 139 6.86 -14.84 -13.29
C ILE A 139 6.05 -15.92 -12.57
N ILE A 140 5.33 -15.57 -11.51
CA ILE A 140 4.59 -16.53 -10.68
C ILE A 140 3.21 -16.80 -11.26
N LYS A 141 2.94 -18.03 -11.65
CA LYS A 141 1.58 -18.48 -12.04
C LYS A 141 0.68 -18.78 -10.83
N GLU A 142 1.24 -19.25 -9.70
CA GLU A 142 0.49 -19.62 -8.49
C GLU A 142 1.14 -19.07 -7.21
N ALA A 143 0.80 -17.86 -6.82
CA ALA A 143 1.31 -17.24 -5.59
C ALA A 143 0.96 -18.01 -4.32
N LYS A 144 -0.16 -18.74 -4.30
CA LYS A 144 -0.62 -19.56 -3.18
C LYS A 144 0.29 -20.77 -2.86
N SER A 145 1.15 -21.15 -3.81
CA SER A 145 2.12 -22.26 -3.63
C SER A 145 3.32 -21.87 -2.76
N PHE A 146 3.53 -20.56 -2.53
CA PHE A 146 4.67 -20.06 -1.75
C PHE A 146 4.27 -19.81 -0.30
N LYS A 147 4.66 -20.71 0.60
CA LYS A 147 4.31 -20.66 2.04
C LYS A 147 4.91 -19.48 2.84
N SER A 148 5.75 -18.64 2.25
CA SER A 148 6.53 -17.64 2.98
C SER A 148 6.67 -16.27 2.30
N LEU A 149 5.69 -15.88 1.47
CA LEU A 149 5.69 -14.52 0.92
C LEU A 149 5.30 -13.50 2.01
N PRO A 150 5.81 -12.25 1.95
CA PRO A 150 5.33 -11.16 2.80
C PRO A 150 3.84 -10.91 2.57
N ASP A 151 3.10 -10.59 3.64
CA ASP A 151 1.66 -10.30 3.51
C ASP A 151 1.41 -9.07 2.62
N SER A 152 2.30 -8.07 2.68
CA SER A 152 2.26 -6.90 1.79
C SER A 152 2.40 -7.27 0.31
N LEU A 153 3.21 -8.27 -0.01
CA LEU A 153 3.34 -8.77 -1.38
C LEU A 153 2.10 -9.59 -1.79
N LEU A 154 1.53 -10.38 -0.87
CA LEU A 154 0.29 -11.13 -1.13
C LEU A 154 -0.91 -10.20 -1.40
N GLU A 155 -1.03 -9.11 -0.65
CA GLU A 155 -2.06 -8.09 -0.91
C GLU A 155 -1.86 -7.46 -2.29
N TYR A 156 -0.61 -7.11 -2.63
CA TYR A 156 -0.28 -6.54 -3.93
C TYR A 156 -0.58 -7.50 -5.09
N ILE A 157 -0.27 -8.80 -4.95
CA ILE A 157 -0.62 -9.85 -5.93
C ILE A 157 -2.15 -9.94 -6.09
N THR A 158 -2.88 -9.84 -5.00
CA THR A 158 -4.35 -9.86 -5.04
C THR A 158 -4.89 -8.68 -5.85
N GLU A 159 -4.40 -7.47 -5.60
CA GLU A 159 -4.83 -6.28 -6.36
C GLU A 159 -4.37 -6.33 -7.82
N PHE A 160 -3.20 -6.90 -8.11
CA PHE A 160 -2.77 -7.15 -9.48
C PHE A 160 -3.71 -8.11 -10.22
N ASN A 161 -4.14 -9.19 -9.58
CA ASN A 161 -5.11 -10.12 -10.17
C ASN A 161 -6.50 -9.48 -10.37
N ASN A 162 -6.94 -8.63 -9.44
CA ASN A 162 -8.18 -7.87 -9.59
C ASN A 162 -8.11 -6.90 -10.77
N ALA A 163 -6.94 -6.31 -10.99
CA ALA A 163 -6.72 -5.33 -12.04
C ALA A 163 -6.67 -5.93 -13.46
N LYS A 164 -6.36 -7.22 -13.61
CA LYS A 164 -6.29 -7.90 -14.93
C LYS A 164 -7.56 -7.73 -15.76
N ASP A 165 -8.71 -7.77 -15.12
CA ASP A 165 -10.01 -7.66 -15.82
C ASP A 165 -10.24 -6.27 -16.45
N GLU A 166 -9.56 -5.21 -15.99
CA GLU A 166 -9.65 -3.85 -16.55
C GLU A 166 -8.89 -3.71 -17.88
N ILE A 167 -8.02 -4.67 -18.24
CA ILE A 167 -7.19 -4.60 -19.45
C ILE A 167 -7.59 -5.62 -20.52
N LYS A 168 -8.83 -6.10 -20.50
CA LYS A 168 -9.34 -7.02 -21.53
C LYS A 168 -9.36 -6.39 -22.92
N ASP A 169 -9.67 -5.09 -23.00
CA ASP A 169 -9.73 -4.32 -24.23
C ASP A 169 -8.40 -3.66 -24.60
N GLY A 170 -7.36 -3.90 -23.79
CA GLY A 170 -6.04 -3.31 -23.92
C GLY A 170 -5.84 -2.06 -23.04
N LEU A 171 -4.59 -1.82 -22.65
CA LEU A 171 -4.15 -0.64 -21.93
C LEU A 171 -2.78 -0.21 -22.43
N SER A 172 -2.69 1.01 -22.95
CA SER A 172 -1.42 1.59 -23.38
C SER A 172 -0.49 1.83 -22.21
N LEU A 173 0.76 1.47 -22.36
CA LEU A 173 1.81 1.72 -21.37
C LEU A 173 2.50 3.07 -21.62
N PRO A 174 3.05 3.71 -20.60
CA PRO A 174 3.72 5.00 -20.75
C PRO A 174 5.11 4.92 -21.40
N ILE A 175 5.47 3.75 -21.94
CA ILE A 175 6.79 3.49 -22.55
C ILE A 175 6.66 2.74 -23.86
N ASN A 176 7.54 3.07 -24.83
CA ASN A 176 7.80 2.33 -26.07
C ASN A 176 6.56 2.11 -26.95
N ASP A 177 5.53 2.96 -26.85
CA ASP A 177 4.25 2.80 -27.55
C ASP A 177 3.67 1.38 -27.42
N ALA A 178 3.96 0.73 -26.28
CA ALA A 178 3.52 -0.61 -25.99
C ALA A 178 2.13 -0.63 -25.33
N GLU A 179 1.42 -1.71 -25.55
CA GLU A 179 0.11 -1.99 -24.98
C GLU A 179 0.14 -3.32 -24.24
N ILE A 180 -0.62 -3.41 -23.14
CA ILE A 180 -0.88 -4.68 -22.45
C ILE A 180 -2.32 -5.11 -22.63
N LYS A 181 -2.52 -6.43 -22.78
CA LYS A 181 -3.84 -7.05 -22.89
C LYS A 181 -3.91 -8.35 -22.11
N TYR A 182 -5.00 -8.56 -21.38
CA TYR A 182 -5.21 -9.79 -20.62
C TYR A 182 -6.00 -10.81 -21.43
N ASP A 183 -5.38 -11.98 -21.64
CA ASP A 183 -6.06 -13.17 -22.15
C ASP A 183 -6.58 -14.00 -20.97
N LYS A 184 -7.90 -13.91 -20.77
CA LYS A 184 -8.57 -14.60 -19.66
C LYS A 184 -8.60 -16.12 -19.82
N GLN A 185 -8.54 -16.64 -21.06
CA GLN A 185 -8.62 -18.08 -21.30
C GLN A 185 -7.33 -18.78 -20.87
N HIS A 186 -6.19 -18.13 -21.06
CA HIS A 186 -4.88 -18.67 -20.73
C HIS A 186 -4.30 -18.08 -19.43
N ASP A 187 -5.00 -17.11 -18.80
CA ASP A 187 -4.53 -16.34 -17.62
C ASP A 187 -3.17 -15.70 -17.83
N VAL A 188 -2.96 -15.09 -19.00
CA VAL A 188 -1.70 -14.42 -19.35
C VAL A 188 -1.91 -12.95 -19.71
N ILE A 189 -0.95 -12.11 -19.36
CA ILE A 189 -0.87 -10.73 -19.87
C ILE A 189 0.11 -10.72 -21.03
N ASN A 190 -0.34 -10.27 -22.17
CA ASN A 190 0.48 -10.05 -23.36
C ASN A 190 0.94 -8.58 -23.40
N VAL A 191 2.21 -8.37 -23.75
CA VAL A 191 2.80 -7.07 -24.06
C VAL A 191 2.97 -7.00 -25.56
N THR A 192 2.34 -6.03 -26.21
CA THR A 192 2.37 -5.82 -27.64
C THR A 192 3.09 -4.51 -27.95
N GLY A 193 4.13 -4.55 -28.77
CA GLY A 193 4.79 -3.40 -29.36
C GLY A 193 4.41 -3.24 -30.83
N SER A 194 5.16 -2.41 -31.58
CA SER A 194 4.91 -2.13 -32.98
C SER A 194 4.97 -3.37 -33.92
N ASP A 195 5.86 -4.31 -33.59
CA ASP A 195 6.22 -5.45 -34.41
C ASP A 195 6.43 -6.76 -33.65
N TYR A 196 6.03 -6.79 -32.35
CA TYR A 196 6.15 -7.99 -31.54
C TYR A 196 4.97 -8.12 -30.55
N GLN A 197 4.74 -9.34 -30.10
CA GLN A 197 3.89 -9.68 -28.99
C GLN A 197 4.56 -10.78 -28.17
N VAL A 198 4.65 -10.58 -26.83
CA VAL A 198 5.25 -11.56 -25.91
C VAL A 198 4.41 -11.65 -24.65
N GLU A 199 4.42 -12.79 -23.95
CA GLU A 199 3.86 -12.88 -22.62
C GLU A 199 4.67 -12.03 -21.63
N LEU A 200 4.02 -11.42 -20.65
CA LEU A 200 4.69 -10.61 -19.63
C LEU A 200 5.77 -11.40 -18.87
N SER A 201 5.55 -12.70 -18.64
CA SER A 201 6.51 -13.63 -18.02
C SER A 201 7.82 -13.79 -18.83
N GLU A 202 7.76 -13.60 -20.15
CA GLU A 202 8.89 -13.71 -21.07
C GLU A 202 9.42 -12.35 -21.52
N ALA A 203 8.74 -11.27 -21.15
CA ALA A 203 9.14 -9.91 -21.50
C ALA A 203 10.42 -9.48 -20.75
N SER A 204 11.00 -8.37 -21.16
CA SER A 204 12.18 -7.82 -20.48
C SER A 204 11.89 -7.47 -19.03
N SER A 205 12.93 -7.48 -18.17
CA SER A 205 12.82 -7.12 -16.76
C SER A 205 12.20 -5.73 -16.52
N GLY A 206 12.39 -4.82 -17.48
CA GLY A 206 11.74 -3.49 -17.46
C GLY A 206 10.22 -3.59 -17.52
N PHE A 207 9.67 -4.36 -18.46
CA PHE A 207 8.22 -4.61 -18.52
C PHE A 207 7.73 -5.38 -17.31
N GLN A 208 8.47 -6.40 -16.87
CA GLN A 208 8.11 -7.18 -15.67
C GLN A 208 8.03 -6.33 -14.40
N SER A 209 8.84 -5.27 -14.28
CA SER A 209 8.80 -4.33 -13.16
C SER A 209 7.75 -3.23 -13.33
N LEU A 210 7.58 -2.71 -14.57
CA LEU A 210 6.70 -1.59 -14.86
C LEU A 210 5.23 -2.00 -14.89
N VAL A 211 4.90 -3.09 -15.58
CA VAL A 211 3.50 -3.49 -15.85
C VAL A 211 2.73 -3.70 -14.52
N PRO A 212 3.23 -4.46 -13.54
CA PRO A 212 2.50 -4.59 -12.28
C PRO A 212 2.30 -3.26 -11.56
N LEU A 213 3.33 -2.39 -11.50
CA LEU A 213 3.25 -1.08 -10.87
C LEU A 213 2.21 -0.19 -11.57
N TYR A 214 2.28 -0.11 -12.89
CA TYR A 214 1.38 0.73 -13.67
C TYR A 214 -0.06 0.25 -13.58
N LEU A 215 -0.29 -1.05 -13.81
CA LEU A 215 -1.62 -1.64 -13.83
C LEU A 215 -2.35 -1.50 -12.48
N VAL A 216 -1.69 -1.85 -11.36
CA VAL A 216 -2.31 -1.72 -10.03
C VAL A 216 -2.58 -0.27 -9.67
N SER A 217 -1.62 0.64 -9.95
CA SER A 217 -1.80 2.07 -9.69
C SER A 217 -2.94 2.65 -10.54
N TYR A 218 -3.00 2.31 -11.82
CA TYR A 218 -4.08 2.70 -12.74
C TYR A 218 -5.44 2.21 -12.26
N TYR A 219 -5.54 0.92 -11.94
CA TYR A 219 -6.77 0.29 -11.48
C TYR A 219 -7.32 0.96 -10.22
N LEU A 220 -6.49 1.09 -9.18
CA LEU A 220 -6.93 1.66 -7.90
C LEU A 220 -7.23 3.16 -7.98
N ALA A 221 -6.42 3.92 -8.71
CA ALA A 221 -6.68 5.34 -8.92
C ALA A 221 -8.01 5.60 -9.64
N ASN A 222 -8.29 4.82 -10.71
CA ASN A 222 -9.56 4.93 -11.43
C ASN A 222 -10.76 4.41 -10.61
N ALA A 223 -10.59 3.38 -9.78
CA ALA A 223 -11.63 2.91 -8.88
C ALA A 223 -12.06 4.01 -7.89
N VAL A 224 -11.08 4.70 -7.28
CA VAL A 224 -11.34 5.84 -6.38
C VAL A 224 -11.95 7.01 -7.16
N ARG A 225 -11.41 7.37 -8.32
CA ARG A 225 -11.93 8.45 -9.16
C ARG A 225 -13.39 8.23 -9.53
N ARG A 226 -13.74 7.03 -10.03
CA ARG A 226 -15.13 6.66 -10.37
C ARG A 226 -16.06 6.80 -9.17
N GLN A 227 -15.60 6.44 -7.97
CA GLN A 227 -16.40 6.55 -6.76
C GLN A 227 -16.56 8.01 -6.29
N VAL A 228 -15.55 8.85 -6.46
CA VAL A 228 -15.62 10.30 -6.13
C VAL A 228 -16.52 11.05 -7.11
N GLU A 229 -16.44 10.74 -8.41
CA GLU A 229 -17.24 11.36 -9.46
C GLU A 229 -18.73 10.94 -9.38
N ASN A 230 -19.00 9.71 -8.95
CA ASN A 230 -20.34 9.16 -8.79
C ASN A 230 -20.51 8.55 -7.39
N PRO A 231 -20.62 9.38 -6.35
CA PRO A 231 -20.80 8.89 -5.00
C PRO A 231 -22.17 8.24 -4.87
N GLN A 232 -22.23 6.95 -5.13
CA GLN A 232 -23.38 6.17 -4.72
C GLN A 232 -23.32 6.10 -3.20
N LYS A 233 -24.26 6.76 -2.52
CA LYS A 233 -24.47 6.55 -1.09
C LYS A 233 -24.65 5.04 -0.92
N MET A 234 -23.88 4.44 -0.03
CA MET A 234 -24.12 3.06 0.37
C MET A 234 -25.60 2.89 0.63
N SER A 235 -26.24 2.06 -0.15
CA SER A 235 -27.64 1.73 0.10
C SER A 235 -27.74 1.02 1.46
N HIS A 236 -28.91 1.03 2.07
CA HIS A 236 -29.13 0.30 3.33
C HIS A 236 -28.69 -1.15 3.23
N ASN A 237 -28.94 -1.79 2.09
CA ASN A 237 -28.53 -3.17 1.80
C ASN A 237 -27.00 -3.34 1.69
N GLU A 238 -26.28 -2.36 1.14
CA GLU A 238 -24.81 -2.39 1.08
C GLU A 238 -24.19 -2.20 2.46
N SER A 239 -24.70 -1.28 3.26
CA SER A 239 -24.29 -1.10 4.65
C SER A 239 -24.55 -2.37 5.47
N GLN A 240 -25.67 -3.03 5.25
CA GLN A 240 -25.99 -4.28 5.92
C GLN A 240 -25.04 -5.40 5.48
N ARG A 241 -24.80 -5.58 4.17
CA ARG A 241 -23.86 -6.56 3.63
C ARG A 241 -22.44 -6.34 4.14
N PHE A 242 -22.02 -5.09 4.22
CA PHE A 242 -20.72 -4.73 4.80
C PHE A 242 -20.62 -5.16 6.27
N ASN A 243 -21.60 -4.78 7.09
CA ASN A 243 -21.64 -5.15 8.50
C ASN A 243 -21.72 -6.67 8.70
N ASP A 244 -22.45 -7.37 7.86
CA ASP A 244 -22.58 -8.83 7.93
C ASP A 244 -21.26 -9.51 7.52
N ALA A 245 -20.58 -9.01 6.50
CA ALA A 245 -19.25 -9.50 6.11
C ALA A 245 -18.20 -9.28 7.21
N VAL A 246 -18.19 -8.10 7.83
CA VAL A 246 -17.31 -7.80 8.99
C VAL A 246 -17.59 -8.75 10.15
N LYS A 247 -18.87 -8.93 10.52
CA LYS A 247 -19.27 -9.87 11.59
C LYS A 247 -18.86 -11.31 11.28
N SER A 248 -19.04 -11.76 10.04
CA SER A 248 -18.63 -13.10 9.60
C SER A 248 -17.13 -13.32 9.76
N ILE A 249 -16.30 -12.36 9.36
CA ILE A 249 -14.85 -12.43 9.50
C ILE A 249 -14.44 -12.48 10.99
N TRP A 250 -15.12 -11.72 11.86
CA TRP A 250 -14.83 -11.74 13.30
C TRP A 250 -15.29 -13.03 13.97
N ALA A 251 -16.38 -13.63 13.52
CA ALA A 251 -16.93 -14.89 14.05
C ALA A 251 -16.11 -16.10 13.61
N ASP A 252 -15.32 -15.99 12.54
CA ASP A 252 -14.49 -17.10 12.05
C ASP A 252 -13.24 -17.28 12.94
N THR A 253 -13.29 -18.30 13.79
CA THR A 253 -12.22 -18.67 14.71
C THR A 253 -11.05 -19.39 14.01
N THR A 254 -11.19 -19.78 12.74
CA THR A 254 -10.12 -20.44 11.96
C THR A 254 -9.12 -19.46 11.38
N LEU A 255 -9.49 -18.18 11.29
CA LEU A 255 -8.63 -17.12 10.75
C LEU A 255 -7.60 -16.66 11.80
N THR A 256 -6.35 -16.58 11.39
CA THR A 256 -5.33 -15.86 12.17
C THR A 256 -5.64 -14.37 12.19
N ASP A 257 -5.08 -13.62 13.13
CA ASP A 257 -5.23 -12.15 13.19
C ASP A 257 -4.77 -11.48 11.88
N GLU A 258 -3.75 -12.01 11.21
CA GLU A 258 -3.27 -11.56 9.90
C GLU A 258 -4.26 -11.83 8.77
N GLN A 259 -4.79 -13.06 8.69
CA GLN A 259 -5.79 -13.42 7.70
C GLN A 259 -7.08 -12.62 7.88
N ARG A 260 -7.49 -12.39 9.13
CA ARG A 260 -8.64 -11.54 9.48
C ARG A 260 -8.41 -10.11 9.01
N ARG A 261 -7.21 -9.56 9.21
CA ARG A 261 -6.85 -8.22 8.72
C ARG A 261 -6.93 -8.12 7.19
N ILE A 262 -6.38 -9.11 6.47
CA ILE A 262 -6.44 -9.15 5.00
C ILE A 262 -7.88 -9.20 4.52
N ALA A 263 -8.72 -10.06 5.12
CA ALA A 263 -10.12 -10.20 4.78
C ALA A 263 -10.91 -8.90 5.05
N LEU A 264 -10.69 -8.26 6.20
CA LEU A 264 -11.29 -6.96 6.53
C LEU A 264 -10.83 -5.86 5.57
N SER A 265 -9.56 -5.85 5.20
CA SER A 265 -9.03 -4.90 4.21
C SER A 265 -9.66 -5.11 2.85
N ALA A 266 -9.84 -6.35 2.40
CA ALA A 266 -10.49 -6.68 1.13
C ALA A 266 -11.96 -6.24 1.10
N VAL A 267 -12.73 -6.54 2.15
CA VAL A 267 -14.12 -6.08 2.28
C VAL A 267 -14.17 -4.56 2.35
N SER A 268 -13.28 -3.93 3.13
CA SER A 268 -13.16 -2.49 3.28
C SER A 268 -12.84 -1.78 1.97
N SER A 269 -12.00 -2.38 1.13
CA SER A 269 -11.62 -1.79 -0.16
C SER A 269 -12.78 -1.66 -1.13
N GLN A 270 -13.86 -2.40 -0.90
CA GLN A 270 -15.06 -2.38 -1.75
C GLN A 270 -16.01 -1.20 -1.42
N PHE A 271 -15.85 -0.55 -0.25
CA PHE A 271 -16.81 0.45 0.21
C PHE A 271 -16.11 1.78 0.55
N ASN A 272 -16.65 2.90 0.04
CA ASN A 272 -16.29 4.28 0.41
C ASN A 272 -14.83 4.71 0.22
N LYS A 273 -14.26 4.45 -0.94
CA LYS A 273 -12.94 4.98 -1.32
C LYS A 273 -13.06 6.46 -1.71
N THR A 274 -12.48 7.37 -0.94
CA THR A 274 -12.55 8.82 -1.21
C THR A 274 -11.19 9.44 -1.54
N ALA A 275 -10.11 8.70 -1.28
CA ALA A 275 -8.74 9.08 -1.62
C ALA A 275 -7.92 7.84 -1.98
N PHE A 276 -6.83 8.02 -2.71
CA PHE A 276 -5.86 6.97 -3.01
C PHE A 276 -4.49 7.34 -2.46
N ILE A 277 -3.94 6.49 -1.60
CA ILE A 277 -2.57 6.62 -1.08
C ILE A 277 -1.73 5.52 -1.70
N ASN A 278 -0.89 5.91 -2.65
CA ASN A 278 0.02 5.01 -3.35
C ASN A 278 1.43 5.14 -2.76
N ILE A 279 1.95 4.06 -2.20
CA ILE A 279 3.28 4.00 -1.56
C ILE A 279 4.13 3.06 -2.40
N VAL A 280 5.09 3.60 -3.14
CA VAL A 280 5.84 2.88 -4.16
C VAL A 280 7.31 2.81 -3.78
N GLU A 281 7.83 1.58 -3.64
CA GLU A 281 9.27 1.35 -3.52
C GLU A 281 9.92 1.22 -4.89
N GLU A 282 11.06 1.88 -5.06
CA GLU A 282 11.95 1.79 -6.23
C GLU A 282 11.18 1.82 -7.58
N PRO A 283 10.41 2.90 -7.88
CA PRO A 283 9.65 2.96 -9.14
C PRO A 283 10.56 2.91 -10.38
N GLU A 284 11.83 3.24 -10.22
CA GLU A 284 12.87 3.24 -11.26
C GLU A 284 13.42 1.85 -11.59
N GLN A 285 13.10 0.84 -10.80
CA GLN A 285 13.71 -0.49 -10.88
C GLN A 285 13.62 -1.10 -12.28
N ASN A 286 14.78 -1.53 -12.81
CA ASN A 286 14.94 -2.15 -14.14
C ASN A 286 14.51 -1.26 -15.33
N LEU A 287 14.32 0.04 -15.14
CA LEU A 287 13.88 0.97 -16.18
C LEU A 287 15.04 1.85 -16.68
N PHE A 288 15.04 2.12 -17.97
CA PHE A 288 15.90 3.14 -18.57
C PHE A 288 15.42 4.56 -18.17
N PRO A 289 16.30 5.59 -18.08
CA PRO A 289 15.93 6.92 -17.54
C PRO A 289 14.70 7.56 -18.17
N VAL A 290 14.49 7.41 -19.47
CA VAL A 290 13.28 7.94 -20.15
C VAL A 290 12.03 7.22 -19.66
N SER A 291 12.10 5.89 -19.50
CA SER A 291 11.00 5.07 -18.98
C SER A 291 10.71 5.37 -17.53
N GLN A 292 11.75 5.60 -16.70
CA GLN A 292 11.59 6.04 -15.30
C GLN A 292 10.78 7.34 -15.24
N ARG A 293 11.18 8.34 -16.03
CA ARG A 293 10.49 9.63 -16.10
C ARG A 293 9.03 9.48 -16.51
N ASN A 294 8.75 8.70 -17.55
CA ASN A 294 7.39 8.51 -18.05
C ASN A 294 6.53 7.78 -17.03
N MET A 295 7.08 6.76 -16.34
CA MET A 295 6.40 6.07 -15.24
C MET A 295 6.07 7.02 -14.08
N LEU A 296 7.01 7.87 -13.68
CA LEU A 296 6.79 8.88 -12.64
C LEU A 296 5.69 9.87 -13.04
N TYR A 297 5.64 10.32 -14.29
CA TYR A 297 4.56 11.18 -14.77
C TYR A 297 3.20 10.49 -14.69
N SER A 298 3.11 9.21 -15.02
CA SER A 298 1.86 8.46 -14.86
C SER A 298 1.42 8.34 -13.39
N LEU A 299 2.35 8.08 -12.47
CA LEU A 299 2.04 8.05 -11.04
C LEU A 299 1.56 9.41 -10.53
N LEU A 300 2.18 10.50 -11.00
CA LEU A 300 1.76 11.87 -10.66
C LEU A 300 0.39 12.21 -11.27
N GLU A 301 0.11 11.76 -12.48
CA GLU A 301 -1.21 11.91 -13.11
C GLU A 301 -2.29 11.20 -12.29
N PHE A 302 -2.09 9.94 -11.92
CA PHE A 302 -3.02 9.20 -11.07
C PHE A 302 -3.21 9.87 -9.72
N ASN A 303 -2.14 10.40 -9.13
CA ASN A 303 -2.21 11.15 -7.87
C ASN A 303 -3.01 12.45 -8.01
N ASN A 304 -3.04 13.06 -9.18
CA ASN A 304 -3.77 14.29 -9.46
C ASN A 304 -5.27 14.08 -9.75
N TYR A 305 -5.77 12.86 -9.83
CA TYR A 305 -7.20 12.58 -9.98
C TYR A 305 -8.04 13.08 -8.80
N SER A 306 -7.43 13.26 -7.61
CA SER A 306 -8.08 13.90 -6.46
C SER A 306 -7.07 14.74 -5.67
N ALA A 307 -7.54 15.84 -5.07
CA ALA A 307 -6.72 16.67 -4.18
C ALA A 307 -6.23 15.88 -2.94
N GLU A 308 -7.01 14.90 -2.51
CA GLU A 308 -6.77 14.12 -1.30
C GLU A 308 -5.87 12.89 -1.52
N ASN A 309 -5.56 12.57 -2.78
CA ASN A 309 -4.62 11.48 -3.08
C ASN A 309 -3.21 11.85 -2.60
N LYS A 310 -2.47 10.83 -2.17
CA LYS A 310 -1.06 10.97 -1.77
C LYS A 310 -0.20 9.94 -2.50
N LEU A 311 0.99 10.38 -2.91
CA LEU A 311 2.01 9.55 -3.53
C LEU A 311 3.27 9.58 -2.67
N VAL A 312 3.71 8.43 -2.20
CA VAL A 312 4.95 8.25 -1.44
C VAL A 312 5.90 7.39 -2.27
N ILE A 313 7.11 7.88 -2.49
CA ILE A 313 8.14 7.22 -3.31
C ILE A 313 9.41 7.04 -2.48
N THR A 314 10.00 5.86 -2.55
CA THR A 314 11.29 5.57 -1.89
C THR A 314 12.29 4.95 -2.84
#